data_4e3f3309449bb59b32efabf4c3caeffa
#
_entry.id   4e3f3309449bb59b32efabf4c3caeffa
#
_cell.length_a   1.000
_cell.length_b   1.000
_cell.length_c   1.000
_cell.angle_alpha   90.00
_cell.angle_beta   90.00
_cell.angle_gamma   90.00
#
_symmetry.space_group_name_H-M   'P 1'
#
loop_
_entity.id
_entity.type
_entity.pdbx_description
1 polymer ?
#
loop_
_entity_poly.entity_id
_entity_poly.type
_entity_poly.pdbx_seq_one_letter_code
_entity_poly.pdbx_strand_id
1 'polypeptide(L)'
;YADRASYLGDPDFVDVPVDRLVSDAYVKTRMAAIEPWQKTDSRDIREGRVDRVESVETTHISIVDPAGNAVAITTTLNGNFGSKVVVRGAGFFLNNEMDDFAIKPDHANQFGLLGNAQNAVAPGKRMLSSMTPTIVTKDGDLRLVVGTPGGATIITSVFQTIMNVVDFDMRAQQGVNARKA
;
A
#
# COMPACT_ATOMS: atom_id res chain seq x y z
N TYR A 1 -4.54 8.00 1.45
CA TYR A 1 -4.21 8.13 0.01
C TYR A 1 -3.96 9.58 -0.41
N ALA A 2 -4.75 10.56 0.05
CA ALA A 2 -4.52 11.97 -0.28
C ALA A 2 -3.10 12.41 0.09
N ASP A 3 -2.68 12.15 1.32
CA ASP A 3 -1.33 12.48 1.80
C ASP A 3 -0.24 11.71 1.02
N ARG A 4 -0.49 10.42 0.69
CA ARG A 4 0.40 9.63 -0.14
C ARG A 4 0.62 10.29 -1.50
N ALA A 5 -0.45 10.69 -2.16
CA ALA A 5 -0.39 11.32 -3.48
C ALA A 5 0.36 12.65 -3.46
N SER A 6 0.23 13.44 -2.36
CA SER A 6 0.81 14.78 -2.27
C SER A 6 2.26 14.81 -1.80
N TYR A 7 2.65 13.88 -0.91
CA TYR A 7 3.91 14.02 -0.15
C TYR A 7 4.90 12.88 -0.38
N LEU A 8 4.45 11.69 -0.82
CA LEU A 8 5.34 10.54 -0.89
C LEU A 8 6.05 10.44 -2.24
N GLY A 9 7.27 9.96 -2.18
CA GLY A 9 8.15 9.65 -3.29
C GLY A 9 9.37 8.89 -2.80
N ASP A 10 10.37 8.68 -3.65
CA ASP A 10 11.63 8.08 -3.24
C ASP A 10 12.43 9.07 -2.38
N PRO A 11 12.71 8.75 -1.10
CA PRO A 11 13.39 9.68 -0.19
C PRO A 11 14.85 9.98 -0.60
N ASP A 12 15.45 9.19 -1.48
CA ASP A 12 16.77 9.49 -2.03
C ASP A 12 16.72 10.62 -3.08
N PHE A 13 15.52 11.00 -3.55
CA PHE A 13 15.29 11.99 -4.61
C PHE A 13 14.44 13.18 -4.16
N VAL A 14 13.58 13.00 -3.15
CA VAL A 14 12.67 14.04 -2.67
C VAL A 14 12.58 14.04 -1.15
N ASP A 15 12.36 15.22 -0.58
CA ASP A 15 12.12 15.34 0.85
C ASP A 15 10.70 14.84 1.19
N VAL A 16 10.63 13.70 1.89
CA VAL A 16 9.38 13.09 2.34
C VAL A 16 9.21 13.39 3.82
N PRO A 17 8.22 14.22 4.22
CA PRO A 17 8.06 14.67 5.61
C PRO A 17 7.46 13.59 6.51
N VAL A 18 8.14 12.43 6.64
CA VAL A 18 7.63 11.24 7.36
C VAL A 18 7.30 11.59 8.80
N ASP A 19 8.23 12.21 9.53
CA ASP A 19 8.05 12.55 10.95
C ASP A 19 6.83 13.43 11.19
N ARG A 20 6.57 14.36 10.27
CA ARG A 20 5.37 15.19 10.32
C ARG A 20 4.11 14.38 10.06
N LEU A 21 4.11 13.54 9.02
CA LEU A 21 2.93 12.77 8.60
C LEU A 21 2.48 11.76 9.67
N VAL A 22 3.41 11.23 10.48
CA VAL A 22 3.11 10.28 11.56
C VAL A 22 3.00 10.96 12.94
N SER A 23 3.18 12.28 13.03
CA SER A 23 3.08 12.99 14.32
C SER A 23 1.65 13.01 14.84
N ASP A 24 1.51 12.92 16.18
CA ASP A 24 0.21 13.02 16.85
C ASP A 24 -0.57 14.29 16.48
N ALA A 25 0.14 15.42 16.33
CA ALA A 25 -0.46 16.69 15.98
C ALA A 25 -1.09 16.64 14.59
N TYR A 26 -0.37 16.07 13.61
CA TYR A 26 -0.87 15.91 12.26
C TYR A 26 -2.03 14.92 12.19
N VAL A 27 -1.88 13.75 12.83
CA VAL A 27 -2.94 12.74 12.91
C VAL A 27 -4.20 13.32 13.53
N LYS A 28 -4.11 14.04 14.65
CA LYS A 28 -5.26 14.72 15.28
C LYS A 28 -5.93 15.70 14.31
N THR A 29 -5.17 16.47 13.55
CA THR A 29 -5.73 17.39 12.54
C THR A 29 -6.49 16.63 11.45
N ARG A 30 -5.94 15.51 10.97
CA ARG A 30 -6.61 14.66 9.97
C ARG A 30 -7.87 14.00 10.51
N MET A 31 -7.83 13.53 11.75
CA MET A 31 -8.96 12.90 12.45
C MET A 31 -10.08 13.88 12.79
N ALA A 32 -9.78 15.17 13.00
CA ALA A 32 -10.77 16.18 13.35
C ALA A 32 -11.88 16.38 12.32
N ALA A 33 -11.64 15.98 11.07
CA ALA A 33 -12.63 16.05 10.00
C ALA A 33 -13.51 14.80 9.90
N ILE A 34 -13.30 13.78 10.75
CA ILE A 34 -14.06 12.53 10.72
C ILE A 34 -15.26 12.64 11.66
N GLU A 35 -16.44 12.58 11.11
CA GLU A 35 -17.68 12.48 11.86
C GLU A 35 -18.04 11.00 12.08
N PRO A 36 -18.10 10.49 13.32
CA PRO A 36 -18.21 9.06 13.60
C PRO A 36 -19.42 8.36 12.96
N TRP A 37 -20.50 9.11 12.72
CA TRP A 37 -21.76 8.56 12.23
C TRP A 37 -22.17 9.07 10.85
N GLN A 38 -21.29 9.83 10.20
CA GLN A 38 -21.54 10.40 8.88
C GLN A 38 -20.43 10.02 7.92
N LYS A 39 -20.81 9.48 6.76
CA LYS A 39 -19.86 9.23 5.67
C LYS A 39 -19.31 10.55 5.15
N THR A 40 -18.00 10.70 5.17
CA THR A 40 -17.33 11.79 4.45
C THR A 40 -17.41 11.53 2.95
N ASP A 41 -17.86 12.50 2.17
CA ASP A 41 -17.83 12.41 0.71
C ASP A 41 -16.37 12.43 0.25
N SER A 42 -15.96 11.44 -0.55
CA SER A 42 -14.59 11.37 -1.07
C SER A 42 -14.22 12.57 -1.96
N ARG A 43 -15.19 13.34 -2.44
CA ARG A 43 -14.97 14.61 -3.16
C ARG A 43 -14.48 15.74 -2.25
N ASP A 44 -14.78 15.66 -0.96
CA ASP A 44 -14.36 16.64 0.05
C ASP A 44 -12.97 16.34 0.61
N ILE A 45 -12.51 15.09 0.45
CA ILE A 45 -11.14 14.68 0.73
C ILE A 45 -10.32 15.09 -0.50
N ARG A 46 -9.65 16.23 -0.41
CA ARG A 46 -8.85 16.75 -1.51
C ARG A 46 -7.77 15.75 -1.92
N GLU A 47 -7.64 15.63 -3.22
CA GLU A 47 -6.76 14.86 -4.09
C GLU A 47 -7.23 13.43 -4.40
N GLY A 48 -7.66 13.24 -5.65
CA GLY A 48 -7.83 11.97 -6.33
C GLY A 48 -9.23 11.39 -6.39
N ARG A 49 -9.95 11.79 -7.40
CA ARG A 49 -11.12 11.04 -7.86
C ARG A 49 -10.65 9.89 -8.73
N VAL A 50 -10.99 8.66 -8.34
CA VAL A 50 -10.64 7.47 -9.11
C VAL A 50 -11.79 6.49 -9.17
N ASP A 51 -12.17 6.10 -10.40
CA ASP A 51 -12.99 4.90 -10.63
C ASP A 51 -12.07 3.68 -10.39
N ARG A 52 -12.40 2.86 -9.40
CA ARG A 52 -11.57 1.73 -8.98
C ARG A 52 -11.66 0.59 -9.98
N VAL A 53 -10.52 0.22 -10.57
CA VAL A 53 -10.30 -1.11 -11.13
C VAL A 53 -9.40 -1.86 -10.15
N GLU A 54 -9.93 -2.87 -9.49
CA GLU A 54 -9.14 -3.71 -8.58
C GLU A 54 -8.30 -4.68 -9.40
N SER A 55 -6.97 -4.67 -9.20
CA SER A 55 -6.07 -5.69 -9.72
C SER A 55 -5.86 -6.77 -8.67
N VAL A 56 -5.96 -8.04 -9.09
CA VAL A 56 -5.81 -9.23 -8.23
C VAL A 56 -4.45 -9.93 -8.39
N GLU A 57 -3.46 -9.29 -9.00
CA GLU A 57 -2.28 -9.97 -9.56
C GLU A 57 -1.01 -9.86 -8.70
N THR A 58 -1.16 -9.54 -7.45
CA THR A 58 -0.09 -9.49 -6.45
C THR A 58 -0.11 -10.78 -5.63
N THR A 59 1.07 -11.22 -5.17
CA THR A 59 1.21 -12.37 -4.27
C THR A 59 1.82 -11.93 -2.96
N HIS A 60 1.32 -12.45 -1.83
CA HIS A 60 1.90 -12.24 -0.51
C HIS A 60 2.24 -13.56 0.16
N ILE A 61 3.41 -13.61 0.82
CA ILE A 61 3.89 -14.76 1.56
C ILE A 61 4.30 -14.30 2.96
N SER A 62 3.75 -14.96 4.00
CA SER A 62 4.15 -14.81 5.39
C SER A 62 4.81 -16.11 5.86
N ILE A 63 6.01 -16.04 6.40
CA ILE A 63 6.77 -17.21 6.90
C ILE A 63 7.26 -16.90 8.30
N VAL A 64 7.13 -17.88 9.19
CA VAL A 64 7.75 -17.85 10.53
C VAL A 64 8.44 -19.18 10.74
N ASP A 65 9.71 -19.15 11.13
CA ASP A 65 10.47 -20.35 11.44
C ASP A 65 10.33 -20.77 12.93
N PRO A 66 10.80 -21.97 13.31
CA PRO A 66 10.75 -22.42 14.70
C PRO A 66 11.56 -21.58 15.68
N ALA A 67 12.52 -20.78 15.22
CA ALA A 67 13.32 -19.87 16.03
C ALA A 67 12.64 -18.51 16.22
N GLY A 68 11.48 -18.27 15.59
CA GLY A 68 10.73 -17.02 15.66
C GLY A 68 11.17 -15.97 14.64
N ASN A 69 12.06 -16.29 13.71
CA ASN A 69 12.37 -15.40 12.60
C ASN A 69 11.16 -15.28 11.69
N ALA A 70 10.80 -14.05 11.30
CA ALA A 70 9.62 -13.77 10.52
C ALA A 70 9.96 -13.04 9.23
N VAL A 71 9.29 -13.43 8.15
CA VAL A 71 9.40 -12.80 6.83
C VAL A 71 8.01 -12.49 6.29
N ALA A 72 7.81 -11.26 5.83
CA ALA A 72 6.64 -10.83 5.09
C ALA A 72 7.09 -10.31 3.71
N ILE A 73 6.68 -10.99 2.64
CA ILE A 73 7.04 -10.62 1.26
C ILE A 73 5.78 -10.41 0.45
N THR A 74 5.67 -9.24 -0.16
CA THR A 74 4.68 -8.99 -1.21
C THR A 74 5.43 -8.76 -2.52
N THR A 75 5.05 -9.46 -3.58
CA THR A 75 5.69 -9.38 -4.90
C THR A 75 4.66 -9.33 -6.01
N THR A 76 4.98 -8.64 -7.09
CA THR A 76 4.06 -8.46 -8.23
C THR A 76 4.84 -8.22 -9.52
N LEU A 77 4.17 -8.39 -10.62
CA LEU A 77 4.60 -7.91 -11.94
C LEU A 77 3.82 -6.64 -12.34
N ASN A 78 3.04 -6.08 -11.41
CA ASN A 78 2.05 -5.01 -11.56
C ASN A 78 0.77 -5.46 -12.27
N GLY A 79 0.76 -5.75 -13.54
CA GLY A 79 -0.40 -6.32 -14.26
C GLY A 79 -0.25 -7.81 -14.54
N ASN A 80 -1.34 -8.45 -15.01
CA ASN A 80 -1.35 -9.85 -15.46
C ASN A 80 -0.26 -10.10 -16.49
N PHE A 81 0.70 -10.98 -16.14
CA PHE A 81 1.88 -11.27 -16.93
C PHE A 81 2.77 -10.04 -17.18
N GLY A 82 2.68 -9.00 -16.34
CA GLY A 82 3.47 -7.78 -16.41
C GLY A 82 3.38 -7.09 -17.76
N SER A 83 4.53 -6.80 -18.38
CA SER A 83 4.61 -6.23 -19.73
C SER A 83 4.27 -7.22 -20.85
N LYS A 84 3.98 -8.48 -20.54
CA LYS A 84 3.75 -9.60 -21.48
C LYS A 84 4.98 -9.96 -22.32
N VAL A 85 6.14 -9.48 -21.93
CA VAL A 85 7.43 -9.80 -22.54
C VAL A 85 8.10 -10.92 -21.76
N VAL A 86 8.41 -12.02 -22.44
CA VAL A 86 9.17 -13.15 -21.88
C VAL A 86 10.63 -12.98 -22.17
N VAL A 87 11.47 -13.13 -21.13
CA VAL A 87 12.91 -13.14 -21.28
C VAL A 87 13.35 -14.47 -21.89
N ARG A 88 13.83 -14.45 -23.13
CA ARG A 88 14.29 -15.65 -23.82
C ARG A 88 15.48 -16.27 -23.09
N GLY A 89 15.42 -17.58 -22.90
CA GLY A 89 16.46 -18.34 -22.21
C GLY A 89 16.37 -18.36 -20.70
N ALA A 90 15.61 -17.43 -20.08
CA ALA A 90 15.39 -17.39 -18.64
C ALA A 90 13.97 -17.84 -18.23
N GLY A 91 12.99 -17.72 -19.14
CA GLY A 91 11.65 -18.27 -18.96
C GLY A 91 10.75 -17.52 -17.97
N PHE A 92 11.01 -16.23 -17.70
CA PHE A 92 10.16 -15.39 -16.87
C PHE A 92 9.64 -14.15 -17.62
N PHE A 93 8.56 -13.56 -17.09
CA PHE A 93 7.97 -12.32 -17.61
C PHE A 93 8.66 -11.09 -17.01
N LEU A 94 8.80 -10.03 -17.79
CA LEU A 94 9.16 -8.71 -17.28
C LEU A 94 7.91 -8.04 -16.69
N ASN A 95 8.12 -7.28 -15.60
CA ASN A 95 7.07 -6.45 -15.01
C ASN A 95 6.68 -5.25 -15.89
N ASN A 96 5.60 -4.56 -15.54
CA ASN A 96 5.20 -3.26 -16.08
C ASN A 96 5.05 -2.20 -14.96
N GLU A 97 5.93 -2.26 -13.96
CA GLU A 97 5.90 -1.42 -12.75
C GLU A 97 6.16 0.07 -13.03
N MET A 98 6.63 0.43 -14.21
CA MET A 98 6.79 1.85 -14.58
C MET A 98 5.48 2.66 -14.44
N ASP A 99 4.33 1.99 -14.49
CA ASP A 99 3.02 2.58 -14.28
C ASP A 99 2.81 3.09 -12.84
N ASP A 100 3.59 2.61 -11.88
CA ASP A 100 3.54 3.07 -10.49
C ASP A 100 4.21 4.44 -10.28
N PHE A 101 5.00 4.92 -11.24
CA PHE A 101 5.42 6.31 -11.27
C PHE A 101 4.28 7.25 -11.70
N ALA A 102 4.38 8.51 -11.31
CA ALA A 102 3.58 9.59 -11.91
C ALA A 102 4.15 9.93 -13.30
N ILE A 103 3.78 9.14 -14.32
CA ILE A 103 4.23 9.34 -15.70
C ILE A 103 3.72 10.70 -16.22
N LYS A 104 2.52 11.08 -15.82
CA LYS A 104 1.93 12.38 -16.12
C LYS A 104 1.28 12.92 -14.85
N PRO A 105 1.70 14.10 -14.35
CA PRO A 105 1.08 14.75 -13.20
C PRO A 105 -0.44 14.89 -13.41
N ASP A 106 -1.20 14.74 -12.31
CA ASP A 106 -2.66 14.87 -12.27
C ASP A 106 -3.43 13.83 -13.11
N HIS A 107 -2.75 12.77 -13.56
CA HIS A 107 -3.38 11.64 -14.24
C HIS A 107 -3.20 10.37 -13.40
N ALA A 108 -4.28 9.60 -13.31
CA ALA A 108 -4.26 8.33 -12.60
C ALA A 108 -3.50 7.26 -13.41
N ASN A 109 -2.80 6.37 -12.70
CA ASN A 109 -2.24 5.16 -13.29
C ASN A 109 -3.34 4.11 -13.59
N GLN A 110 -2.98 2.94 -14.10
CA GLN A 110 -3.94 1.87 -14.42
C GLN A 110 -4.79 1.41 -13.21
N PHE A 111 -4.32 1.63 -11.98
CA PHE A 111 -5.05 1.32 -10.74
C PHE A 111 -5.80 2.54 -10.18
N GLY A 112 -5.82 3.62 -10.94
CA GLY A 112 -6.49 4.82 -10.54
C GLY A 112 -5.81 5.62 -9.43
N LEU A 113 -4.54 5.39 -9.17
CA LEU A 113 -3.77 6.16 -8.20
C LEU A 113 -3.22 7.41 -8.87
N LEU A 114 -3.52 8.55 -8.28
CA LEU A 114 -2.90 9.81 -8.65
C LEU A 114 -1.49 9.91 -8.08
N GLY A 115 -0.60 10.49 -8.83
CA GLY A 115 0.74 10.84 -8.40
C GLY A 115 1.08 12.26 -8.82
N ASN A 116 2.07 12.82 -8.17
CA ASN A 116 2.59 14.16 -8.41
C ASN A 116 4.07 14.14 -8.78
N ALA A 117 4.68 15.33 -8.84
CA ALA A 117 6.09 15.50 -9.19
C ALA A 117 7.05 14.73 -8.28
N GLN A 118 6.69 14.48 -7.01
CA GLN A 118 7.52 13.72 -6.06
C GLN A 118 7.71 12.28 -6.52
N ASN A 119 6.72 11.69 -7.20
CA ASN A 119 6.81 10.34 -7.75
C ASN A 119 7.03 10.33 -9.28
N ALA A 120 7.51 11.42 -9.87
CA ALA A 120 7.83 11.47 -11.28
C ALA A 120 9.02 10.54 -11.62
N VAL A 121 9.03 10.01 -12.84
CA VAL A 121 10.10 9.14 -13.35
C VAL A 121 11.43 9.89 -13.37
N ALA A 122 12.48 9.24 -12.86
CA ALA A 122 13.88 9.70 -12.99
C ALA A 122 14.81 8.49 -13.02
N PRO A 123 16.01 8.60 -13.66
CA PRO A 123 16.99 7.52 -13.67
C PRO A 123 17.41 7.12 -12.25
N GLY A 124 17.37 5.82 -11.95
CA GLY A 124 17.76 5.28 -10.65
C GLY A 124 16.73 5.47 -9.52
N LYS A 125 15.64 6.15 -9.79
CA LYS A 125 14.56 6.40 -8.81
C LYS A 125 13.64 5.19 -8.65
N ARG A 126 13.22 4.93 -7.42
CA ARG A 126 12.20 3.91 -7.08
C ARG A 126 10.81 4.54 -7.17
N MET A 127 9.83 3.78 -7.69
CA MET A 127 8.43 4.17 -7.69
C MET A 127 7.79 3.96 -6.31
N LEU A 128 6.70 4.67 -6.04
CA LEU A 128 5.84 4.36 -4.90
C LEU A 128 5.15 3.01 -5.10
N SER A 129 5.10 2.21 -4.04
CA SER A 129 4.34 0.97 -4.00
C SER A 129 3.17 1.07 -3.02
N SER A 130 2.07 0.36 -3.33
CA SER A 130 0.98 0.12 -2.38
C SER A 130 1.14 -1.20 -1.62
N MET A 131 2.14 -2.00 -1.95
CA MET A 131 2.45 -3.22 -1.21
C MET A 131 2.89 -2.87 0.21
N THR A 132 2.24 -3.50 1.18
CA THR A 132 2.43 -3.24 2.62
C THR A 132 2.65 -4.54 3.39
N PRO A 133 3.74 -5.30 3.10
CA PRO A 133 4.11 -6.43 3.93
C PRO A 133 4.42 -5.93 5.34
N THR A 134 3.79 -6.53 6.36
CA THR A 134 3.84 -6.01 7.73
C THR A 134 4.14 -7.12 8.72
N ILE A 135 5.05 -6.83 9.66
CA ILE A 135 5.32 -7.63 10.85
C ILE A 135 4.93 -6.80 12.06
N VAL A 136 4.06 -7.34 12.91
CA VAL A 136 3.62 -6.71 14.16
C VAL A 136 4.23 -7.46 15.34
N THR A 137 4.88 -6.72 16.23
CA THR A 137 5.39 -7.23 17.49
C THR A 137 4.72 -6.54 18.67
N LYS A 138 4.62 -7.24 19.80
CA LYS A 138 4.14 -6.68 21.07
C LYS A 138 5.08 -7.17 22.18
N ASP A 139 5.62 -6.24 22.94
CA ASP A 139 6.53 -6.50 24.06
C ASP A 139 7.76 -7.35 23.65
N GLY A 140 8.21 -7.23 22.39
CA GLY A 140 9.30 -8.00 21.82
C GLY A 140 8.89 -9.30 21.13
N ASP A 141 7.68 -9.79 21.37
CA ASP A 141 7.17 -11.04 20.79
C ASP A 141 6.47 -10.80 19.45
N LEU A 142 6.62 -11.76 18.54
CA LEU A 142 5.90 -11.75 17.26
C LEU A 142 4.40 -11.94 17.49
N ARG A 143 3.61 -10.99 17.01
CA ARG A 143 2.14 -11.01 17.13
C ARG A 143 1.46 -11.39 15.81
N LEU A 144 1.92 -10.85 14.69
CA LEU A 144 1.29 -11.04 13.38
C LEU A 144 2.30 -10.81 12.26
N VAL A 145 2.23 -11.64 11.22
CA VAL A 145 2.89 -11.42 9.93
C VAL A 145 1.79 -11.39 8.88
N VAL A 146 1.64 -10.29 8.16
CA VAL A 146 0.48 -10.07 7.30
C VAL A 146 0.82 -9.24 6.07
N GLY A 147 0.09 -9.50 5.00
CA GLY A 147 0.01 -8.75 3.77
C GLY A 147 -1.08 -9.32 2.89
N THR A 148 -1.31 -8.73 1.74
CA THR A 148 -2.34 -9.19 0.80
C THR A 148 -2.02 -8.73 -0.61
N PRO A 149 -2.50 -9.42 -1.66
CA PRO A 149 -2.72 -8.82 -2.97
C PRO A 149 -3.88 -7.82 -2.93
N GLY A 150 -4.08 -7.03 -3.99
CA GLY A 150 -5.24 -6.16 -4.12
C GLY A 150 -4.97 -4.75 -4.67
N GLY A 151 -3.83 -4.52 -5.33
CA GLY A 151 -3.51 -3.23 -5.95
C GLY A 151 -3.66 -2.06 -4.97
N ALA A 152 -4.47 -1.07 -5.31
CA ALA A 152 -4.73 0.10 -4.46
C ALA A 152 -5.40 -0.22 -3.11
N THR A 153 -6.06 -1.37 -2.96
CA THR A 153 -6.74 -1.73 -1.71
C THR A 153 -5.82 -2.44 -0.70
N ILE A 154 -4.59 -2.77 -1.06
CA ILE A 154 -3.63 -3.47 -0.19
C ILE A 154 -3.46 -2.74 1.15
N ILE A 155 -3.16 -1.45 1.12
CA ILE A 155 -2.89 -0.64 2.32
C ILE A 155 -4.08 -0.71 3.30
N THR A 156 -5.29 -0.47 2.80
CA THR A 156 -6.50 -0.45 3.64
C THR A 156 -6.88 -1.85 4.14
N SER A 157 -6.67 -2.88 3.33
CA SER A 157 -6.96 -4.28 3.72
C SER A 157 -6.00 -4.79 4.79
N VAL A 158 -4.70 -4.50 4.66
CA VAL A 158 -3.70 -4.82 5.69
C VAL A 158 -4.01 -4.06 6.98
N PHE A 159 -4.27 -2.74 6.89
CA PHE A 159 -4.64 -1.93 8.03
C PHE A 159 -5.85 -2.50 8.79
N GLN A 160 -6.96 -2.78 8.08
CA GLN A 160 -8.15 -3.35 8.72
C GLN A 160 -7.89 -4.72 9.34
N THR A 161 -7.04 -5.55 8.73
CA THR A 161 -6.67 -6.85 9.31
C THR A 161 -5.88 -6.69 10.60
N ILE A 162 -4.93 -5.74 10.64
CA ILE A 162 -4.18 -5.42 11.86
C ILE A 162 -5.11 -4.93 12.96
N MET A 163 -6.01 -3.98 12.66
CA MET A 163 -7.00 -3.46 13.61
C MET A 163 -7.88 -4.58 14.17
N ASN A 164 -8.37 -5.47 13.31
CA ASN A 164 -9.19 -6.61 13.72
C ASN A 164 -8.47 -7.51 14.73
N VAL A 165 -7.16 -7.74 14.54
CA VAL A 165 -6.37 -8.59 15.44
C VAL A 165 -5.93 -7.85 16.70
N VAL A 166 -5.50 -6.58 16.57
CA VAL A 166 -4.90 -5.81 17.67
C VAL A 166 -5.95 -5.17 18.59
N ASP A 167 -6.96 -4.53 17.99
CA ASP A 167 -7.94 -3.75 18.75
C ASP A 167 -9.24 -4.52 19.05
N PHE A 168 -9.61 -5.46 18.17
CA PHE A 168 -10.83 -6.26 18.35
C PHE A 168 -10.54 -7.70 18.79
N ASP A 169 -9.28 -8.03 19.11
CA ASP A 169 -8.81 -9.33 19.62
C ASP A 169 -9.27 -10.54 18.79
N MET A 170 -9.42 -10.34 17.48
CA MET A 170 -9.76 -11.42 16.57
C MET A 170 -8.56 -12.33 16.35
N ARG A 171 -8.79 -13.63 16.17
CA ARG A 171 -7.76 -14.53 15.66
C ARG A 171 -7.37 -14.13 14.24
N ALA A 172 -6.12 -14.38 13.83
CA ALA A 172 -5.61 -13.98 12.51
C ALA A 172 -6.56 -14.39 11.36
N GLN A 173 -7.03 -15.64 11.35
CA GLN A 173 -7.97 -16.12 10.32
C GLN A 173 -9.32 -15.37 10.34
N GLN A 174 -9.83 -15.03 11.53
CA GLN A 174 -11.05 -14.24 11.65
C GLN A 174 -10.84 -12.81 11.12
N GLY A 175 -9.71 -12.18 11.47
CA GLY A 175 -9.33 -10.85 10.98
C GLY A 175 -9.19 -10.80 9.46
N VAL A 176 -8.65 -11.87 8.85
CA VAL A 176 -8.55 -11.99 7.39
C VAL A 176 -9.92 -12.18 6.75
N ASN A 177 -10.77 -13.03 7.32
CA ASN A 177 -12.10 -13.35 6.78
C ASN A 177 -13.15 -12.26 7.05
N ALA A 178 -12.88 -11.34 7.98
CA ALA A 178 -13.77 -10.23 8.26
C ALA A 178 -13.99 -9.37 7.00
N ARG A 179 -15.21 -8.89 6.83
CA ARG A 179 -15.55 -8.01 5.70
C ARG A 179 -14.66 -6.77 5.73
N LYS A 180 -14.08 -6.44 4.60
CA LYS A 180 -13.30 -5.21 4.40
C LYS A 180 -14.19 -4.14 3.77
N ALA A 181 -14.09 -2.92 4.27
CA ALA A 181 -14.84 -1.77 3.76
C ALA A 181 -14.07 -1.07 2.63
#